data_938dd4b357c929a935dd9cb207915809
#
_entry.id   938dd4b357c929a935dd9cb207915809
#
_cell.length_a   1.000
_cell.length_b   1.000
_cell.length_c   1.000
_cell.angle_alpha   90.00
_cell.angle_beta   90.00
_cell.angle_gamma   90.00
#
_symmetry.space_group_name_H-M   'P 1'
#
loop_
_entity.id
_entity.type
_entity.pdbx_description
1 polymer ?
#
loop_
_entity_poly.entity_id
_entity_poly.type
_entity_poly.pdbx_seq_one_letter_code
_entity_poly.pdbx_strand_id
1 'polypeptide(L)'
;MTESLSDGKKKRSFRGVSPEQRQAERQQKFLEAALQCYGTHGFYHVTVRELCAEAKLTERYFYESFKNSEALLVAVYQRLITDMQNTIISKVLSAGTQAPNALIRLGLTTFLRYVSEDARIARILFIDIPHVRFENKALIMETMSTFDTMLQQFGRILFPHLPEEGVNVELVTSGLNGANIHIVMRWVHSGFSYPFEEVLESCFTIFAAMAAYLAQHQQTPVLSEASSAVENTPALDV
;
A
#
# COMPACT_ATOMS: atom_id res chain seq x y z
N MET A 1 -43.53 31.55 28.16
CA MET A 1 -42.07 31.60 27.97
C MET A 1 -41.46 30.67 29.00
N THR A 2 -41.16 29.47 28.59
CA THR A 2 -40.45 28.49 29.43
C THR A 2 -39.41 27.83 28.53
N GLU A 3 -38.16 28.26 28.67
CA GLU A 3 -37.02 27.68 28.02
C GLU A 3 -36.73 26.30 28.61
N SER A 4 -36.73 25.28 27.79
CA SER A 4 -36.30 23.93 28.10
C SER A 4 -34.80 23.84 27.90
N LEU A 5 -34.04 23.81 28.96
CA LEU A 5 -32.62 23.52 28.98
C LEU A 5 -32.40 22.03 28.68
N SER A 6 -31.88 21.71 27.51
CA SER A 6 -31.45 20.36 27.17
C SER A 6 -30.17 20.01 27.93
N ASP A 7 -30.32 19.12 28.90
CA ASP A 7 -29.25 18.55 29.73
C ASP A 7 -28.36 17.60 28.88
N GLY A 8 -27.22 18.13 28.41
CA GLY A 8 -26.20 17.37 27.70
C GLY A 8 -25.50 16.43 28.66
N LYS A 9 -25.95 15.16 28.75
CA LYS A 9 -25.31 14.10 29.52
C LYS A 9 -23.86 13.92 29.07
N LYS A 10 -22.92 14.57 29.76
CA LYS A 10 -21.47 14.31 29.69
C LYS A 10 -21.22 12.84 30.05
N LYS A 11 -20.89 11.98 29.05
CA LYS A 11 -20.48 10.58 29.28
C LYS A 11 -19.28 10.55 30.21
N ARG A 12 -19.47 10.01 31.43
CA ARG A 12 -18.42 9.86 32.43
C ARG A 12 -17.32 8.95 31.92
N SER A 13 -16.10 9.48 31.78
CA SER A 13 -14.90 8.68 31.47
C SER A 13 -14.50 7.90 32.73
N PHE A 14 -14.51 6.56 32.64
CA PHE A 14 -14.02 5.69 33.70
C PHE A 14 -12.50 5.52 33.51
N ARG A 15 -11.68 5.97 34.46
CA ARG A 15 -10.20 5.96 34.43
C ARG A 15 -9.55 6.82 33.33
N GLY A 16 -10.14 7.94 32.90
CA GLY A 16 -9.50 8.86 31.95
C GLY A 16 -9.50 8.42 30.47
N VAL A 17 -9.97 7.22 30.13
CA VAL A 17 -10.03 6.70 28.75
C VAL A 17 -11.44 6.83 28.21
N SER A 18 -11.61 7.46 27.03
CA SER A 18 -12.91 7.64 26.38
C SER A 18 -13.50 6.30 25.91
N PRO A 19 -14.82 6.20 25.70
CA PRO A 19 -15.44 5.03 25.09
C PRO A 19 -14.86 4.70 23.70
N GLU A 20 -14.56 5.71 22.91
CA GLU A 20 -13.97 5.63 21.58
C GLU A 20 -12.54 5.04 21.65
N GLN A 21 -11.73 5.53 22.59
CA GLN A 21 -10.38 5.00 22.82
C GLN A 21 -10.42 3.52 23.23
N ARG A 22 -11.34 3.13 24.12
CA ARG A 22 -11.51 1.72 24.51
C ARG A 22 -11.96 0.85 23.36
N GLN A 23 -12.78 1.37 22.46
CA GLN A 23 -13.19 0.64 21.26
C GLN A 23 -11.99 0.45 20.31
N ALA A 24 -11.20 1.49 20.07
CA ALA A 24 -9.98 1.42 19.25
C ALA A 24 -8.96 0.43 19.82
N GLU A 25 -8.75 0.43 21.16
CA GLU A 25 -7.86 -0.56 21.82
C GLU A 25 -8.35 -2.00 21.64
N ARG A 26 -9.68 -2.24 21.70
CA ARG A 26 -10.25 -3.58 21.45
C ARG A 26 -10.07 -4.00 20.00
N GLN A 27 -10.32 -3.11 19.04
CA GLN A 27 -10.09 -3.38 17.62
C GLN A 27 -8.63 -3.71 17.36
N GLN A 28 -7.70 -2.94 17.93
CA GLN A 28 -6.28 -3.18 17.82
C GLN A 28 -5.88 -4.58 18.33
N LYS A 29 -6.39 -5.00 19.49
CA LYS A 29 -6.15 -6.34 20.04
C LYS A 29 -6.68 -7.46 19.12
N PHE A 30 -7.82 -7.26 18.50
CA PHE A 30 -8.34 -8.25 17.53
C PHE A 30 -7.51 -8.29 16.24
N LEU A 31 -6.99 -7.15 15.77
CA LEU A 31 -6.08 -7.11 14.62
C LEU A 31 -4.77 -7.87 14.91
N GLU A 32 -4.22 -7.71 16.11
CA GLU A 32 -3.02 -8.43 16.56
C GLU A 32 -3.28 -9.92 16.71
N ALA A 33 -4.41 -10.30 17.33
CA ALA A 33 -4.83 -11.69 17.47
C ALA A 33 -5.08 -12.34 16.09
N ALA A 34 -5.67 -11.60 15.16
CA ALA A 34 -5.90 -12.10 13.81
C ALA A 34 -4.60 -12.29 13.02
N LEU A 35 -3.64 -11.36 13.11
CA LEU A 35 -2.31 -11.55 12.53
C LEU A 35 -1.65 -12.81 13.08
N GLN A 36 -1.74 -13.04 14.40
CA GLN A 36 -1.19 -14.23 15.04
C GLN A 36 -1.92 -15.50 14.58
N CYS A 37 -3.23 -15.55 14.71
CA CYS A 37 -4.00 -16.77 14.46
C CYS A 37 -4.07 -17.09 12.96
N TYR A 38 -4.48 -16.13 12.11
CA TYR A 38 -4.58 -16.37 10.67
C TYR A 38 -3.21 -16.59 10.05
N GLY A 39 -2.22 -15.80 10.42
CA GLY A 39 -0.86 -15.92 9.90
C GLY A 39 -0.20 -17.26 10.26
N THR A 40 -0.59 -17.89 11.39
CA THR A 40 -0.02 -19.15 11.82
C THR A 40 -0.82 -20.34 11.28
N HIS A 41 -2.16 -20.30 11.40
CA HIS A 41 -3.02 -21.47 11.14
C HIS A 41 -3.77 -21.36 9.80
N GLY A 42 -3.89 -20.16 9.23
CA GLY A 42 -4.70 -19.85 8.05
C GLY A 42 -6.13 -19.48 8.40
N PHE A 43 -6.73 -18.64 7.57
CA PHE A 43 -8.06 -18.05 7.82
C PHE A 43 -9.15 -19.10 8.09
N TYR A 44 -9.23 -20.14 7.26
CA TYR A 44 -10.30 -21.15 7.36
C TYR A 44 -10.20 -22.08 8.58
N HIS A 45 -9.05 -22.09 9.25
CA HIS A 45 -8.80 -22.97 10.40
C HIS A 45 -8.93 -22.27 11.75
N VAL A 46 -9.32 -20.99 11.75
CA VAL A 46 -9.41 -20.16 12.97
C VAL A 46 -10.84 -19.76 13.26
N THR A 47 -11.29 -20.05 14.47
CA THR A 47 -12.63 -19.72 14.97
C THR A 47 -12.64 -18.35 15.69
N VAL A 48 -13.82 -17.72 15.80
CA VAL A 48 -14.01 -16.49 16.60
C VAL A 48 -13.60 -16.71 18.06
N ARG A 49 -13.83 -17.91 18.59
CA ARG A 49 -13.45 -18.24 19.97
C ARG A 49 -11.94 -18.21 20.18
N GLU A 50 -11.17 -18.73 19.24
CA GLU A 50 -9.69 -18.69 19.28
C GLU A 50 -9.17 -17.25 19.16
N LEU A 51 -9.76 -16.45 18.28
CA LEU A 51 -9.45 -15.01 18.17
C LEU A 51 -9.72 -14.27 19.49
N CYS A 52 -10.84 -14.57 20.14
CA CYS A 52 -11.19 -13.98 21.44
C CYS A 52 -10.22 -14.43 22.55
N ALA A 53 -9.81 -15.69 22.55
CA ALA A 53 -8.84 -16.22 23.50
C ALA A 53 -7.47 -15.54 23.33
N GLU A 54 -6.98 -15.40 22.10
CA GLU A 54 -5.73 -14.71 21.79
C GLU A 54 -5.80 -13.20 22.14
N ALA A 55 -6.87 -12.53 21.78
CA ALA A 55 -7.10 -11.12 22.08
C ALA A 55 -7.34 -10.85 23.59
N LYS A 56 -7.59 -11.88 24.39
CA LYS A 56 -8.04 -11.80 25.80
C LYS A 56 -9.30 -10.95 25.95
N LEU A 57 -10.23 -11.14 25.02
CA LEU A 57 -11.51 -10.43 24.95
C LEU A 57 -12.66 -11.44 24.79
N THR A 58 -13.90 -10.99 25.01
CA THR A 58 -15.10 -11.82 24.85
C THR A 58 -15.67 -11.73 23.44
N GLU A 59 -16.47 -12.73 23.02
CA GLU A 59 -17.18 -12.74 21.74
C GLU A 59 -18.10 -11.51 21.56
N ARG A 60 -18.68 -11.00 22.66
CA ARG A 60 -19.47 -9.76 22.62
C ARG A 60 -18.63 -8.61 22.05
N TYR A 61 -17.38 -8.42 22.52
CA TYR A 61 -16.50 -7.37 22.02
C TYR A 61 -16.04 -7.62 20.58
N PHE A 62 -15.95 -8.89 20.16
CA PHE A 62 -15.70 -9.23 18.76
C PHE A 62 -16.82 -8.69 17.87
N TYR A 63 -18.08 -9.03 18.14
CA TYR A 63 -19.23 -8.61 17.35
C TYR A 63 -19.56 -7.10 17.48
N GLU A 64 -19.11 -6.43 18.55
CA GLU A 64 -19.12 -4.97 18.65
C GLU A 64 -18.08 -4.31 17.73
N SER A 65 -16.99 -5.01 17.37
CA SER A 65 -15.86 -4.48 16.60
C SER A 65 -15.89 -4.91 15.13
N PHE A 66 -16.32 -6.12 14.83
CA PHE A 66 -16.34 -6.71 13.49
C PHE A 66 -17.61 -7.52 13.26
N LYS A 67 -18.18 -7.39 12.05
CA LYS A 67 -19.40 -8.14 11.66
C LYS A 67 -19.18 -9.66 11.69
N ASN A 68 -18.03 -10.11 11.21
CA ASN A 68 -17.64 -11.53 11.10
C ASN A 68 -16.12 -11.67 10.96
N SER A 69 -15.61 -12.90 10.89
CA SER A 69 -14.18 -13.19 10.68
C SER A 69 -13.63 -12.65 9.37
N GLU A 70 -14.44 -12.61 8.31
CA GLU A 70 -14.08 -12.02 7.02
C GLU A 70 -13.81 -10.52 7.13
N ALA A 71 -14.67 -9.78 7.84
CA ALA A 71 -14.47 -8.35 8.09
C ALA A 71 -13.18 -8.08 8.88
N LEU A 72 -12.84 -8.95 9.83
CA LEU A 72 -11.58 -8.85 10.55
C LEU A 72 -10.38 -9.16 9.65
N LEU A 73 -10.46 -10.19 8.79
CA LEU A 73 -9.39 -10.52 7.84
C LEU A 73 -9.12 -9.34 6.88
N VAL A 74 -10.19 -8.73 6.35
CA VAL A 74 -10.07 -7.53 5.48
C VAL A 74 -9.40 -6.38 6.24
N ALA A 75 -9.77 -6.13 7.49
CA ALA A 75 -9.16 -5.08 8.30
C ALA A 75 -7.67 -5.34 8.58
N VAL A 76 -7.27 -6.59 8.83
CA VAL A 76 -5.85 -6.97 8.95
C VAL A 76 -5.12 -6.74 7.64
N TYR A 77 -5.70 -7.17 6.53
CA TYR A 77 -5.12 -6.97 5.19
C TYR A 77 -4.88 -5.48 4.91
N GLN A 78 -5.90 -4.64 5.11
CA GLN A 78 -5.77 -3.19 4.91
C GLN A 78 -4.67 -2.58 5.77
N ARG A 79 -4.59 -2.99 7.03
CA ARG A 79 -3.53 -2.54 7.94
C ARG A 79 -2.14 -2.94 7.42
N LEU A 80 -1.96 -4.21 7.05
CA LEU A 80 -0.67 -4.70 6.53
C LEU A 80 -0.24 -3.97 5.26
N ILE A 81 -1.16 -3.71 4.33
CA ILE A 81 -0.88 -2.94 3.11
C ILE A 81 -0.50 -1.49 3.46
N THR A 82 -1.24 -0.84 4.37
CA THR A 82 -0.95 0.53 4.81
C THR A 82 0.42 0.62 5.50
N ASP A 83 0.73 -0.29 6.41
CA ASP A 83 2.01 -0.34 7.13
C ASP A 83 3.18 -0.57 6.16
N MET A 84 3.01 -1.46 5.19
CA MET A 84 3.98 -1.74 4.14
C MET A 84 4.24 -0.49 3.28
N GLN A 85 3.18 0.17 2.80
CA GLN A 85 3.29 1.38 2.00
C GLN A 85 4.00 2.50 2.77
N ASN A 86 3.61 2.76 4.02
CA ASN A 86 4.24 3.76 4.87
C ASN A 86 5.72 3.48 5.09
N THR A 87 6.08 2.20 5.27
CA THR A 87 7.48 1.78 5.42
C THR A 87 8.28 2.05 4.15
N ILE A 88 7.75 1.69 2.98
CA ILE A 88 8.40 1.95 1.68
C ILE A 88 8.56 3.45 1.45
N ILE A 89 7.47 4.23 1.60
CA ILE A 89 7.46 5.68 1.40
C ILE A 89 8.50 6.35 2.32
N SER A 90 8.49 6.02 3.61
CA SER A 90 9.43 6.59 4.57
C SER A 90 10.88 6.31 4.20
N LYS A 91 11.20 5.08 3.78
CA LYS A 91 12.56 4.69 3.35
C LYS A 91 12.98 5.42 2.08
N VAL A 92 12.11 5.48 1.07
CA VAL A 92 12.39 6.14 -0.20
C VAL A 92 12.56 7.65 -0.02
N LEU A 93 11.69 8.31 0.75
CA LEU A 93 11.79 9.75 1.00
C LEU A 93 13.01 10.13 1.85
N SER A 94 13.48 9.25 2.74
CA SER A 94 14.68 9.45 3.55
C SER A 94 15.98 9.05 2.83
N ALA A 95 15.91 8.51 1.61
CA ALA A 95 17.08 8.12 0.84
C ALA A 95 17.88 9.36 0.43
N GLY A 96 19.17 9.39 0.71
CA GLY A 96 20.07 10.48 0.33
C GLY A 96 20.39 10.56 -1.18
N THR A 97 19.52 10.02 -2.05
CA THR A 97 19.71 9.95 -3.51
C THR A 97 18.42 10.25 -4.24
N GLN A 98 18.54 10.76 -5.47
CA GLN A 98 17.44 10.93 -6.45
C GLN A 98 17.59 10.00 -7.66
N ALA A 99 18.60 9.13 -7.67
CA ALA A 99 18.84 8.21 -8.78
C ALA A 99 17.70 7.19 -8.88
N PRO A 100 16.92 7.10 -9.99
CA PRO A 100 15.73 6.26 -10.11
C PRO A 100 15.99 4.80 -9.76
N ASN A 101 17.05 4.20 -10.30
CA ASN A 101 17.40 2.80 -10.05
C ASN A 101 17.72 2.53 -8.57
N ALA A 102 18.35 3.48 -7.86
CA ALA A 102 18.66 3.34 -6.44
C ALA A 102 17.36 3.38 -5.61
N LEU A 103 16.42 4.27 -5.94
CA LEU A 103 15.12 4.38 -5.26
C LEU A 103 14.24 3.17 -5.54
N ILE A 104 14.18 2.67 -6.78
CA ILE A 104 13.48 1.45 -7.15
C ILE A 104 14.02 0.26 -6.35
N ARG A 105 15.35 0.09 -6.33
CA ARG A 105 15.99 -1.00 -5.57
C ARG A 105 15.69 -0.91 -4.08
N LEU A 106 15.75 0.28 -3.49
CA LEU A 106 15.43 0.51 -2.09
C LEU A 106 13.97 0.17 -1.77
N GLY A 107 13.02 0.61 -2.61
CA GLY A 107 11.60 0.29 -2.48
C GLY A 107 11.33 -1.22 -2.54
N LEU A 108 11.90 -1.90 -3.55
CA LEU A 108 11.78 -3.36 -3.71
C LEU A 108 12.42 -4.12 -2.55
N THR A 109 13.61 -3.73 -2.11
CA THR A 109 14.27 -4.34 -0.95
C THR A 109 13.40 -4.20 0.30
N THR A 110 12.82 -3.02 0.51
CA THR A 110 11.93 -2.77 1.67
C THR A 110 10.67 -3.62 1.59
N PHE A 111 10.05 -3.70 0.42
CA PHE A 111 8.88 -4.56 0.17
C PHE A 111 9.18 -6.04 0.43
N LEU A 112 10.23 -6.57 -0.19
CA LEU A 112 10.58 -7.99 -0.07
C LEU A 112 10.95 -8.36 1.37
N ARG A 113 11.66 -7.49 2.10
CA ARG A 113 11.95 -7.70 3.52
C ARG A 113 10.68 -7.72 4.35
N TYR A 114 9.77 -6.74 4.16
CA TYR A 114 8.50 -6.70 4.86
C TYR A 114 7.71 -8.00 4.73
N VAL A 115 7.75 -8.63 3.55
CA VAL A 115 7.07 -9.90 3.27
C VAL A 115 7.83 -11.10 3.88
N SER A 116 9.17 -11.11 3.84
CA SER A 116 9.96 -12.29 4.20
C SER A 116 10.36 -12.35 5.67
N GLU A 117 10.41 -11.21 6.38
CA GLU A 117 10.80 -11.15 7.79
C GLU A 117 9.73 -11.70 8.73
N ASP A 118 8.46 -11.71 8.30
CA ASP A 118 7.36 -12.31 9.07
C ASP A 118 6.48 -13.19 8.16
N ALA A 119 6.66 -14.50 8.28
CA ALA A 119 5.90 -15.48 7.50
C ALA A 119 4.37 -15.37 7.68
N ARG A 120 3.89 -14.81 8.80
CA ARG A 120 2.46 -14.57 9.05
C ARG A 120 1.91 -13.52 8.09
N ILE A 121 2.68 -12.46 7.83
CA ILE A 121 2.34 -11.41 6.86
C ILE A 121 2.25 -12.02 5.47
N ALA A 122 3.29 -12.75 5.06
CA ALA A 122 3.34 -13.42 3.76
C ALA A 122 2.13 -14.34 3.54
N ARG A 123 1.77 -15.12 4.56
CA ARG A 123 0.61 -16.01 4.50
C ARG A 123 -0.68 -15.24 4.26
N ILE A 124 -0.96 -14.21 5.06
CA ILE A 124 -2.19 -13.42 4.91
C ILE A 124 -2.23 -12.77 3.53
N LEU A 125 -1.18 -12.08 3.10
CA LEU A 125 -1.18 -11.30 1.87
C LEU A 125 -1.21 -12.17 0.60
N PHE A 126 -0.49 -13.29 0.58
CA PHE A 126 -0.23 -14.05 -0.64
C PHE A 126 -0.83 -15.47 -0.66
N ILE A 127 -1.33 -15.97 0.48
CA ILE A 127 -1.98 -17.27 0.56
C ILE A 127 -3.47 -17.12 0.90
N ASP A 128 -3.80 -16.48 2.02
CA ASP A 128 -5.19 -16.43 2.48
C ASP A 128 -6.05 -15.50 1.61
N ILE A 129 -5.65 -14.23 1.45
CA ILE A 129 -6.43 -13.21 0.72
C ILE A 129 -6.79 -13.65 -0.72
N PRO A 130 -5.87 -14.20 -1.54
CA PRO A 130 -6.22 -14.63 -2.89
C PRO A 130 -7.23 -15.80 -2.96
N HIS A 131 -7.33 -16.59 -1.88
CA HIS A 131 -8.17 -17.81 -1.86
C HIS A 131 -9.50 -17.65 -1.13
N VAL A 132 -9.67 -16.58 -0.34
CA VAL A 132 -10.93 -16.32 0.37
C VAL A 132 -11.98 -15.76 -0.60
N ARG A 133 -13.19 -16.34 -0.55
CA ARG A 133 -14.34 -15.86 -1.33
C ARG A 133 -15.06 -14.79 -0.53
N PHE A 134 -14.69 -13.53 -0.73
CA PHE A 134 -15.31 -12.41 -0.03
C PHE A 134 -16.72 -12.11 -0.55
N GLU A 135 -17.66 -11.81 0.36
CA GLU A 135 -18.98 -11.28 0.03
C GLU A 135 -18.86 -9.93 -0.69
N ASN A 136 -17.94 -9.07 -0.22
CA ASN A 136 -17.66 -7.77 -0.81
C ASN A 136 -16.23 -7.71 -1.37
N LYS A 137 -16.07 -8.06 -2.64
CA LYS A 137 -14.77 -7.99 -3.33
C LYS A 137 -14.30 -6.55 -3.58
N ALA A 138 -15.21 -5.56 -3.60
CA ALA A 138 -14.87 -4.18 -3.93
C ALA A 138 -13.80 -3.62 -2.95
N LEU A 139 -13.91 -3.90 -1.66
CA LEU A 139 -12.98 -3.42 -0.65
C LEU A 139 -11.56 -4.00 -0.83
N ILE A 140 -11.46 -5.26 -1.25
CA ILE A 140 -10.17 -5.89 -1.57
C ILE A 140 -9.56 -5.26 -2.83
N MET A 141 -10.37 -5.06 -3.87
CA MET A 141 -9.92 -4.41 -5.12
C MET A 141 -9.48 -2.97 -4.88
N GLU A 142 -10.22 -2.21 -4.05
CA GLU A 142 -9.86 -0.86 -3.64
C GLU A 142 -8.50 -0.86 -2.90
N THR A 143 -8.31 -1.78 -1.96
CA THR A 143 -7.04 -1.89 -1.23
C THR A 143 -5.87 -2.26 -2.18
N MET A 144 -6.09 -3.13 -3.16
CA MET A 144 -5.08 -3.46 -4.18
C MET A 144 -4.73 -2.23 -5.02
N SER A 145 -5.72 -1.43 -5.43
CA SER A 145 -5.50 -0.23 -6.25
C SER A 145 -4.70 0.86 -5.53
N THR A 146 -4.68 0.87 -4.20
CA THR A 146 -3.85 1.84 -3.45
C THR A 146 -2.35 1.66 -3.70
N PHE A 147 -1.92 0.41 -3.94
CA PHE A 147 -0.52 0.14 -4.27
C PHE A 147 -0.16 0.63 -5.69
N ASP A 148 -1.04 0.42 -6.65
CA ASP A 148 -0.88 0.95 -8.01
C ASP A 148 -0.81 2.48 -7.99
N THR A 149 -1.66 3.14 -7.20
CA THR A 149 -1.64 4.59 -7.01
C THR A 149 -0.32 5.08 -6.43
N MET A 150 0.24 4.38 -5.45
CA MET A 150 1.55 4.71 -4.88
C MET A 150 2.66 4.61 -5.95
N LEU A 151 2.68 3.54 -6.73
CA LEU A 151 3.67 3.37 -7.82
C LEU A 151 3.52 4.44 -8.89
N GLN A 152 2.30 4.82 -9.27
CA GLN A 152 2.04 5.92 -10.22
C GLN A 152 2.58 7.25 -9.69
N GLN A 153 2.39 7.55 -8.40
CA GLN A 153 2.92 8.77 -7.79
C GLN A 153 4.44 8.80 -7.82
N PHE A 154 5.11 7.70 -7.50
CA PHE A 154 6.56 7.59 -7.64
C PHE A 154 7.00 7.72 -9.10
N GLY A 155 6.30 7.11 -10.03
CA GLY A 155 6.56 7.24 -11.45
C GLY A 155 6.53 8.69 -11.93
N ARG A 156 5.51 9.46 -11.53
CA ARG A 156 5.40 10.89 -11.85
C ARG A 156 6.51 11.75 -11.23
N ILE A 157 6.97 11.38 -10.03
CA ILE A 157 8.09 12.08 -9.38
C ILE A 157 9.41 11.79 -10.11
N LEU A 158 9.64 10.55 -10.50
CA LEU A 158 10.88 10.12 -11.16
C LEU A 158 10.93 10.53 -12.65
N PHE A 159 9.77 10.65 -13.30
CA PHE A 159 9.63 10.93 -14.74
C PHE A 159 8.56 12.01 -14.98
N PRO A 160 8.83 13.28 -14.59
CA PRO A 160 7.82 14.36 -14.62
C PRO A 160 7.43 14.82 -16.03
N HIS A 161 8.21 14.49 -17.05
CA HIS A 161 8.02 14.97 -18.44
C HIS A 161 7.60 13.85 -19.39
N LEU A 162 6.91 12.83 -18.90
CA LEU A 162 6.35 11.80 -19.78
C LEU A 162 5.26 12.39 -20.69
N PRO A 163 5.25 12.03 -21.99
CA PRO A 163 4.17 12.42 -22.88
C PRO A 163 2.84 11.82 -22.40
N GLU A 164 1.77 12.60 -22.51
CA GLU A 164 0.41 12.12 -22.20
C GLU A 164 -0.12 11.14 -23.26
N GLU A 165 0.47 11.16 -24.46
CA GLU A 165 0.08 10.30 -25.57
C GLU A 165 0.99 9.09 -25.72
N GLY A 166 0.40 7.95 -26.07
CA GLY A 166 1.10 6.71 -26.48
C GLY A 166 1.18 5.62 -25.43
N VAL A 167 1.60 5.93 -24.19
CA VAL A 167 1.71 4.92 -23.10
C VAL A 167 0.69 5.20 -22.02
N ASN A 168 -0.24 4.29 -21.80
CA ASN A 168 -1.13 4.37 -20.66
C ASN A 168 -0.37 3.97 -19.38
N VAL A 169 0.09 4.99 -18.64
CA VAL A 169 0.91 4.84 -17.42
C VAL A 169 0.19 4.01 -16.35
N GLU A 170 -1.14 4.14 -16.24
CA GLU A 170 -1.94 3.37 -15.28
C GLU A 170 -1.87 1.87 -15.58
N LEU A 171 -2.14 1.48 -16.83
CA LEU A 171 -2.08 0.07 -17.24
C LEU A 171 -0.66 -0.51 -17.13
N VAL A 172 0.35 0.28 -17.50
CA VAL A 172 1.75 -0.16 -17.38
C VAL A 172 2.13 -0.36 -15.91
N THR A 173 1.75 0.56 -15.04
CA THR A 173 2.02 0.46 -13.59
C THR A 173 1.34 -0.75 -12.99
N SER A 174 0.07 -0.99 -13.33
CA SER A 174 -0.67 -2.17 -12.89
C SER A 174 -0.03 -3.46 -13.40
N GLY A 175 0.42 -3.48 -14.66
CA GLY A 175 1.16 -4.61 -15.23
C GLY A 175 2.48 -4.90 -14.52
N LEU A 176 3.28 -3.87 -14.23
CA LEU A 176 4.52 -3.98 -13.48
C LEU A 176 4.28 -4.52 -12.07
N ASN A 177 3.27 -3.95 -11.38
CA ASN A 177 2.87 -4.42 -10.05
C ASN A 177 2.43 -5.88 -10.10
N GLY A 178 1.56 -6.25 -11.05
CA GLY A 178 1.10 -7.62 -11.23
C GLY A 178 2.23 -8.62 -11.47
N ALA A 179 3.22 -8.28 -12.31
CA ALA A 179 4.38 -9.12 -12.56
C ALA A 179 5.21 -9.36 -11.28
N ASN A 180 5.45 -8.30 -10.49
CA ASN A 180 6.19 -8.40 -9.24
C ASN A 180 5.42 -9.17 -8.17
N ILE A 181 4.14 -8.91 -8.01
CA ILE A 181 3.26 -9.68 -7.09
C ILE A 181 3.32 -11.16 -7.46
N HIS A 182 3.29 -11.52 -8.76
CA HIS A 182 3.38 -12.92 -9.19
C HIS A 182 4.71 -13.58 -8.82
N ILE A 183 5.84 -12.88 -8.98
CA ILE A 183 7.16 -13.35 -8.54
C ILE A 183 7.15 -13.62 -7.03
N VAL A 184 6.65 -12.66 -6.24
CA VAL A 184 6.59 -12.79 -4.77
C VAL A 184 5.64 -13.90 -4.34
N MET A 185 4.47 -14.03 -4.97
CA MET A 185 3.57 -15.16 -4.71
C MET A 185 4.27 -16.51 -4.93
N ARG A 186 5.00 -16.64 -6.04
CA ARG A 186 5.77 -17.86 -6.32
C ARG A 186 6.82 -18.12 -5.26
N TRP A 187 7.52 -17.08 -4.80
CA TRP A 187 8.50 -17.16 -3.73
C TRP A 187 7.88 -17.60 -2.40
N VAL A 188 6.78 -17.00 -1.99
CA VAL A 188 6.03 -17.36 -0.77
C VAL A 188 5.51 -18.80 -0.85
N HIS A 189 4.89 -19.20 -1.98
CA HIS A 189 4.36 -20.56 -2.16
C HIS A 189 5.45 -21.65 -2.18
N SER A 190 6.68 -21.30 -2.58
CA SER A 190 7.83 -22.22 -2.51
C SER A 190 8.44 -22.32 -1.10
N GLY A 191 7.85 -21.65 -0.10
CA GLY A 191 8.41 -21.57 1.25
C GLY A 191 9.72 -20.76 1.30
N PHE A 192 9.83 -19.71 0.48
CA PHE A 192 11.02 -18.86 0.35
C PHE A 192 12.27 -19.62 -0.12
N SER A 193 12.10 -20.62 -1.00
CA SER A 193 13.18 -21.47 -1.47
C SER A 193 14.21 -20.76 -2.37
N TYR A 194 13.83 -19.66 -3.01
CA TYR A 194 14.76 -18.85 -3.80
C TYR A 194 15.52 -17.88 -2.89
N PRO A 195 16.85 -17.66 -3.13
CA PRO A 195 17.62 -16.65 -2.41
C PRO A 195 17.00 -15.24 -2.54
N PHE A 196 17.03 -14.47 -1.47
CA PHE A 196 16.48 -13.11 -1.43
C PHE A 196 16.98 -12.22 -2.58
N GLU A 197 18.31 -12.25 -2.82
CA GLU A 197 18.95 -11.42 -3.86
C GLU A 197 18.50 -11.83 -5.26
N GLU A 198 18.25 -13.11 -5.52
CA GLU A 198 17.75 -13.58 -6.82
C GLU A 198 16.33 -13.06 -7.09
N VAL A 199 15.47 -13.07 -6.07
CA VAL A 199 14.11 -12.52 -6.16
C VAL A 199 14.17 -11.00 -6.34
N LEU A 200 15.02 -10.30 -5.57
CA LEU A 200 15.22 -8.87 -5.67
C LEU A 200 15.69 -8.47 -7.08
N GLU A 201 16.71 -9.15 -7.62
CA GLU A 201 17.21 -8.86 -8.96
C GLU A 201 16.17 -9.14 -10.05
N SER A 202 15.37 -10.20 -9.90
CA SER A 202 14.27 -10.50 -10.84
C SER A 202 13.22 -9.39 -10.85
N CYS A 203 12.79 -8.94 -9.68
CA CYS A 203 11.85 -7.81 -9.55
C CYS A 203 12.47 -6.52 -10.06
N PHE A 204 13.72 -6.23 -9.68
CA PHE A 204 14.42 -5.01 -10.07
C PHE A 204 14.58 -4.91 -11.58
N THR A 205 14.91 -6.00 -12.27
CA THR A 205 15.10 -6.02 -13.73
C THR A 205 13.86 -5.52 -14.46
N ILE A 206 12.66 -5.92 -14.04
CA ILE A 206 11.39 -5.50 -14.65
C ILE A 206 11.18 -3.98 -14.49
N PHE A 207 11.37 -3.46 -13.28
CA PHE A 207 11.24 -2.03 -13.02
C PHE A 207 12.33 -1.19 -13.71
N ALA A 208 13.58 -1.67 -13.69
CA ALA A 208 14.71 -0.97 -14.31
C ALA A 208 14.57 -0.88 -15.84
N ALA A 209 14.08 -1.95 -16.49
CA ALA A 209 13.80 -1.94 -17.91
C ALA A 209 12.74 -0.91 -18.27
N MET A 210 11.64 -0.82 -17.48
CA MET A 210 10.61 0.20 -17.68
C MET A 210 11.15 1.61 -17.39
N ALA A 211 11.92 1.78 -16.31
CA ALA A 211 12.53 3.08 -15.99
C ALA A 211 13.46 3.57 -17.13
N ALA A 212 14.26 2.66 -17.71
CA ALA A 212 15.10 2.97 -18.85
C ALA A 212 14.27 3.37 -20.09
N TYR A 213 13.18 2.63 -20.38
CA TYR A 213 12.26 2.98 -21.46
C TYR A 213 11.64 4.37 -21.25
N LEU A 214 11.13 4.66 -20.06
CA LEU A 214 10.51 5.94 -19.73
C LEU A 214 11.53 7.10 -19.80
N ALA A 215 12.76 6.88 -19.33
CA ALA A 215 13.82 7.89 -19.41
C ALA A 215 14.18 8.27 -20.86
N GLN A 216 14.11 7.33 -21.80
CA GLN A 216 14.36 7.59 -23.22
C GLN A 216 13.21 8.35 -23.90
N HIS A 217 11.99 8.27 -23.35
CA HIS A 217 10.78 8.88 -23.91
C HIS A 217 10.34 10.14 -23.16
N GLN A 218 11.15 10.65 -22.23
CA GLN A 218 10.91 11.97 -21.66
C GLN A 218 11.09 13.04 -22.73
N GLN A 219 10.09 13.90 -22.90
CA GLN A 219 10.22 15.07 -23.75
C GLN A 219 11.34 15.97 -23.20
N THR A 220 12.36 16.27 -24.03
CA THR A 220 13.30 17.32 -23.71
C THR A 220 12.50 18.61 -23.53
N PRO A 221 12.64 19.36 -22.41
CA PRO A 221 11.95 20.63 -22.27
C PRO A 221 12.33 21.49 -23.49
N VAL A 222 11.33 21.85 -24.29
CA VAL A 222 11.52 22.81 -25.40
C VAL A 222 11.91 24.09 -24.72
N LEU A 223 13.21 24.37 -24.68
CA LEU A 223 13.71 25.74 -24.40
C LEU A 223 13.07 26.63 -25.44
N SER A 224 12.03 27.37 -25.02
CA SER A 224 11.24 28.31 -25.75
C SER A 224 12.12 29.03 -26.78
N GLU A 225 11.72 28.95 -28.02
CA GLU A 225 12.16 29.86 -29.11
C GLU A 225 11.74 31.31 -28.79
N ALA A 226 12.37 31.90 -27.79
CA ALA A 226 12.22 33.31 -27.43
C ALA A 226 13.47 34.08 -27.81
N SER A 227 14.08 33.82 -28.99
CA SER A 227 15.23 34.56 -29.48
C SER A 227 15.26 34.80 -30.99
N SER A 228 14.09 34.86 -31.65
CA SER A 228 14.07 35.23 -33.08
C SER A 228 13.09 36.35 -33.44
N ALA A 229 12.74 37.23 -32.50
CA ALA A 229 11.84 38.35 -32.74
C ALA A 229 12.48 39.70 -32.43
N VAL A 230 13.79 39.89 -32.68
CA VAL A 230 14.43 41.20 -32.65
C VAL A 230 15.41 41.30 -33.84
N GLU A 231 14.86 41.42 -35.05
CA GLU A 231 15.56 42.00 -36.21
C GLU A 231 14.57 42.11 -37.37
N ASN A 232 13.74 43.15 -37.35
CA ASN A 232 13.19 43.76 -38.54
C ASN A 232 12.53 45.08 -38.17
N THR A 233 13.35 46.11 -37.95
CA THR A 233 12.91 47.51 -38.01
C THR A 233 13.24 48.01 -39.42
N PRO A 234 12.26 48.34 -40.27
CA PRO A 234 12.57 48.99 -41.56
C PRO A 234 13.02 50.41 -41.31
N ALA A 235 14.17 50.79 -41.91
CA ALA A 235 14.67 52.17 -42.00
C ALA A 235 13.67 53.06 -42.75
N LEU A 236 13.23 54.12 -42.11
CA LEU A 236 12.51 55.21 -42.74
C LEU A 236 13.53 56.09 -43.48
N ASP A 237 13.46 56.06 -44.84
CA ASP A 237 14.10 57.08 -45.69
C ASP A 237 13.31 58.39 -45.63
N VAL A 238 14.04 59.51 -45.48
CA VAL A 238 13.60 60.87 -45.73
C VAL A 238 14.13 61.28 -47.06
#